data_8c6f8535148e677dd7ecbde6776ffcf0
#
_entry.id   8c6f8535148e677dd7ecbde6776ffcf0
#
_cell.length_a   1.000
_cell.length_b   1.000
_cell.length_c   1.000
_cell.angle_alpha   90.00
_cell.angle_beta   90.00
_cell.angle_gamma   90.00
#
_symmetry.space_group_name_H-M   'P 1'
#
loop_
_entity.id
_entity.type
_entity.pdbx_description
1 polymer ?
#
loop_
_entity_poly.entity_id
_entity_poly.type
_entity_poly.pdbx_seq_one_letter_code
_entity_poly.pdbx_strand_id
1 'polypeptide(L)'
;MLIPVITQYLETHKRLVIPQLGAFIVKEPGRAVLFSELLKRDDGVLRGLLCARGLNELEAAGEIDRFVFEVRHAVEHGLVCPLPGLGEMKGGANGTIAFTYDPRPAVPAAATEPA
;
A
#
# COMPACT_ATOMS: atom_id res chain seq x y z
N MET A 1 -4.36 7.84 -6.13
CA MET A 1 -4.80 8.57 -4.94
C MET A 1 -4.47 7.83 -3.66
N LEU A 2 -4.68 6.52 -3.59
CA LEU A 2 -4.49 5.79 -2.36
C LEU A 2 -3.02 5.72 -1.92
N ILE A 3 -2.10 5.45 -2.86
CA ILE A 3 -0.70 5.29 -2.50
C ILE A 3 -0.11 6.54 -1.86
N PRO A 4 -0.33 7.75 -2.40
CA PRO A 4 0.18 8.95 -1.72
C PRO A 4 -0.39 9.12 -0.31
N VAL A 5 -1.64 8.72 -0.09
CA VAL A 5 -2.23 8.80 1.25
C VAL A 5 -1.50 7.87 2.19
N ILE A 6 -1.21 6.65 1.74
CA ILE A 6 -0.51 5.67 2.55
C ILE A 6 0.90 6.16 2.88
N THR A 7 1.64 6.60 1.87
CA THR A 7 3.04 7.02 2.10
C THR A 7 3.10 8.22 3.02
N GLN A 8 2.21 9.18 2.86
CA GLN A 8 2.19 10.36 3.70
C GLN A 8 1.89 10.00 5.15
N TYR A 9 0.92 9.13 5.37
CA TYR A 9 0.55 8.74 6.72
C TYR A 9 1.70 8.01 7.42
N LEU A 10 2.42 7.17 6.70
CA LEU A 10 3.50 6.39 7.29
C LEU A 10 4.74 7.22 7.61
N GLU A 11 4.80 8.47 7.14
CA GLU A 11 5.89 9.37 7.52
C GLU A 11 5.80 9.78 8.98
N THR A 12 4.59 9.80 9.54
CA THR A 12 4.38 10.27 10.90
C THR A 12 3.71 9.25 11.80
N HIS A 13 3.30 8.12 11.28
CA HIS A 13 2.64 7.07 12.05
C HIS A 13 3.32 5.73 11.79
N LYS A 14 3.24 4.85 12.77
CA LYS A 14 4.00 3.60 12.71
C LYS A 14 3.24 2.44 12.11
N ARG A 15 1.95 2.58 11.91
CA ARG A 15 1.16 1.47 11.41
C ARG A 15 -0.06 2.00 10.66
N LEU A 16 -0.39 1.36 9.56
CA LEU A 16 -1.61 1.66 8.84
C LEU A 16 -2.22 0.35 8.33
N VAL A 17 -3.44 0.08 8.75
CA VAL A 17 -4.15 -1.13 8.35
C VAL A 17 -4.83 -0.91 7.00
N ILE A 18 -4.62 -1.85 6.08
CA ILE A 18 -5.37 -1.90 4.84
C ILE A 18 -6.42 -2.98 5.03
N PRO A 19 -7.70 -2.63 5.12
CA PRO A 19 -8.74 -3.62 5.41
C PRO A 19 -8.68 -4.82 4.48
N GLN A 20 -8.82 -6.01 5.07
CA GLN A 20 -8.84 -7.27 4.33
C GLN A 20 -7.51 -7.67 3.69
N LEU A 21 -6.48 -6.87 3.83
CA LEU A 21 -5.20 -7.16 3.21
C LEU A 21 -4.09 -7.35 4.24
N GLY A 22 -3.91 -6.40 5.14
CA GLY A 22 -2.87 -6.44 6.15
C GLY A 22 -2.53 -5.05 6.62
N ALA A 23 -1.37 -4.89 7.24
CA ALA A 23 -0.95 -3.59 7.75
C ALA A 23 0.50 -3.31 7.42
N PHE A 24 0.77 -2.07 7.06
CA PHE A 24 2.14 -1.60 6.92
C PHE A 24 2.63 -1.18 8.31
N ILE A 25 3.82 -1.62 8.66
CA ILE A 25 4.41 -1.35 9.97
C ILE A 25 5.78 -0.70 9.74
N VAL A 26 5.92 0.53 10.22
CA VAL A 26 7.18 1.26 10.07
C VAL A 26 8.11 0.87 11.21
N LYS A 27 9.21 0.25 10.88
CA LYS A 27 10.24 -0.10 11.87
C LYS A 27 11.21 1.04 12.04
N GLU A 28 11.62 1.65 10.92
CA GLU A 28 12.46 2.84 10.95
C GLU A 28 11.95 3.77 9.86
N PRO A 29 11.56 4.99 10.20
CA PRO A 29 11.02 5.92 9.19
C PRO A 29 11.99 6.11 8.04
N GLY A 30 11.50 5.94 6.83
CA GLY A 30 12.29 6.12 5.64
C GLY A 30 13.30 5.01 5.35
N ARG A 31 13.39 3.99 6.22
CA ARG A 31 14.40 2.94 6.05
C ARG A 31 13.85 1.54 6.07
N ALA A 32 12.86 1.28 6.90
CA ALA A 32 12.32 -0.08 6.99
C ALA A 32 10.83 -0.05 7.27
N VAL A 33 10.09 -0.66 6.38
CA VAL A 33 8.64 -0.83 6.52
C VAL A 33 8.33 -2.28 6.20
N LEU A 34 7.56 -2.90 7.07
CA LEU A 34 7.14 -4.28 6.89
C LEU A 34 5.64 -4.34 6.58
N PHE A 35 5.21 -5.45 6.03
CA PHE A 35 3.79 -5.68 5.80
C PHE A 35 3.38 -6.97 6.51
N SER A 36 2.35 -6.89 7.36
CA SER A 36 1.85 -8.05 8.09
C SER A 36 0.43 -8.37 7.66
N GLU A 37 0.22 -9.58 7.20
CA GLU A 37 -1.13 -10.02 6.84
C GLU A 37 -1.96 -10.40 8.06
N LEU A 38 -1.36 -10.44 9.23
CA LEU A 38 -2.08 -10.79 10.45
C LEU A 38 -2.95 -9.64 10.95
N LEU A 39 -2.63 -8.42 10.56
CA LEU A 39 -3.33 -7.23 11.04
C LEU A 39 -4.17 -6.63 9.92
N LYS A 40 -5.28 -7.26 9.62
CA LYS A 40 -6.12 -6.80 8.51
C LYS A 40 -7.53 -6.41 8.91
N ARG A 41 -7.75 -6.26 10.21
CA ARG A 41 -9.05 -5.83 10.69
C ARG A 41 -9.20 -4.33 10.48
N ASP A 42 -10.27 -3.93 9.82
CA ASP A 42 -10.52 -2.54 9.51
C ASP A 42 -10.70 -1.71 10.78
N ASP A 43 -9.85 -0.72 10.96
CA ASP A 43 -9.96 0.20 12.09
C ASP A 43 -10.49 1.57 11.65
N GLY A 44 -10.88 1.70 10.39
CA GLY A 44 -11.47 2.93 9.87
C GLY A 44 -10.48 4.04 9.55
N VAL A 45 -9.20 3.85 9.84
CA VAL A 45 -8.23 4.92 9.66
C VAL A 45 -8.03 5.27 8.19
N LEU A 46 -7.83 4.27 7.35
CA LEU A 46 -7.58 4.54 5.92
C LEU A 46 -8.79 5.21 5.27
N ARG A 47 -9.99 4.72 5.57
CA ARG A 47 -11.21 5.35 5.04
C ARG A 47 -11.30 6.79 5.51
N GLY A 48 -11.00 7.05 6.78
CA GLY A 48 -11.03 8.41 7.32
C GLY A 48 -10.03 9.32 6.62
N LEU A 49 -8.85 8.80 6.29
CA LEU A 49 -7.85 9.59 5.59
C LEU A 49 -8.33 9.98 4.19
N LEU A 50 -9.00 9.07 3.51
CA LEU A 50 -9.53 9.37 2.18
C LEU A 50 -10.68 10.38 2.26
N CYS A 51 -11.54 10.26 3.27
CA CYS A 51 -12.60 11.22 3.46
C CYS A 51 -12.05 12.61 3.76
N ALA A 52 -10.95 12.68 4.50
CA ALA A 52 -10.30 13.95 4.78
C ALA A 52 -9.73 14.59 3.52
N ARG A 53 -9.54 13.81 2.48
CA ARG A 53 -9.07 14.31 1.18
C ARG A 53 -10.20 14.69 0.25
N GLY A 54 -11.45 14.64 0.73
CA GLY A 54 -12.59 15.08 -0.06
C GLY A 54 -13.48 13.99 -0.62
N LEU A 55 -13.15 12.73 -0.39
CA LEU A 55 -14.00 11.64 -0.85
C LEU A 55 -15.15 11.44 0.14
N ASN A 56 -16.31 11.02 -0.35
CA ASN A 56 -17.36 10.60 0.56
C ASN A 56 -17.07 9.15 0.98
N GLU A 57 -17.88 8.64 1.91
CA GLU A 57 -17.60 7.29 2.45
C GLU A 57 -17.70 6.20 1.41
N LEU A 58 -18.62 6.31 0.49
CA LEU A 58 -18.76 5.32 -0.56
C LEU A 58 -17.57 5.34 -1.51
N GLU A 59 -17.12 6.54 -1.87
CA GLU A 59 -15.94 6.69 -2.72
C GLU A 59 -14.70 6.16 -2.03
N ALA A 60 -14.54 6.44 -0.74
CA ALA A 60 -13.41 5.98 0.02
C ALA A 60 -13.39 4.45 0.08
N ALA A 61 -14.54 3.85 0.35
CA ALA A 61 -14.64 2.40 0.39
C ALA A 61 -14.30 1.79 -0.96
N GLY A 62 -14.74 2.41 -2.04
CA GLY A 62 -14.44 1.93 -3.38
C GLY A 62 -12.97 1.97 -3.72
N GLU A 63 -12.28 3.03 -3.30
CA GLU A 63 -10.84 3.14 -3.52
C GLU A 63 -10.08 2.05 -2.77
N ILE A 64 -10.49 1.77 -1.54
CA ILE A 64 -9.86 0.72 -0.75
C ILE A 64 -10.12 -0.64 -1.39
N ASP A 65 -11.36 -0.90 -1.79
CA ASP A 65 -11.70 -2.17 -2.40
C ASP A 65 -10.94 -2.40 -3.69
N ARG A 66 -10.78 -1.36 -4.49
CA ARG A 66 -10.02 -1.45 -5.72
C ARG A 66 -8.56 -1.78 -5.44
N PHE A 67 -7.97 -1.13 -4.45
CA PHE A 67 -6.58 -1.39 -4.10
C PHE A 67 -6.40 -2.83 -3.63
N VAL A 68 -7.28 -3.29 -2.77
CA VAL A 68 -7.22 -4.67 -2.27
C VAL A 68 -7.35 -5.65 -3.44
N PHE A 69 -8.28 -5.38 -4.35
CA PHE A 69 -8.47 -6.24 -5.51
C PHE A 69 -7.21 -6.30 -6.38
N GLU A 70 -6.61 -5.14 -6.64
CA GLU A 70 -5.43 -5.09 -7.50
C GLU A 70 -4.25 -5.84 -6.89
N VAL A 71 -4.05 -5.68 -5.59
CA VAL A 71 -2.97 -6.39 -4.92
C VAL A 71 -3.21 -7.90 -4.97
N ARG A 72 -4.42 -8.33 -4.62
CA ARG A 72 -4.73 -9.76 -4.62
C ARG A 72 -4.65 -10.35 -6.01
N HIS A 73 -5.10 -9.61 -7.02
CA HIS A 73 -5.02 -10.07 -8.38
C HIS A 73 -3.56 -10.29 -8.80
N ALA A 74 -2.70 -9.34 -8.48
CA ALA A 74 -1.28 -9.46 -8.81
C ALA A 74 -0.66 -10.66 -8.10
N VAL A 75 -0.96 -10.80 -6.80
CA VAL A 75 -0.41 -11.89 -6.01
C VAL A 75 -0.86 -13.25 -6.57
N GLU A 76 -2.12 -13.36 -6.92
CA GLU A 76 -2.67 -14.63 -7.41
C GLU A 76 -2.18 -15.00 -8.80
N HIS A 77 -1.79 -14.03 -9.58
CA HIS A 77 -1.38 -14.27 -10.96
C HIS A 77 0.12 -14.17 -11.17
N GLY A 78 0.89 -14.12 -10.08
CA GLY A 78 2.34 -14.07 -10.19
C GLY A 78 2.89 -12.77 -10.74
N LEU A 79 2.13 -11.69 -10.59
CA LEU A 79 2.53 -10.38 -11.06
C LEU A 79 3.05 -9.53 -9.91
N VAL A 80 3.78 -8.47 -10.25
CA VAL A 80 4.24 -7.51 -9.26
C VAL A 80 3.28 -6.33 -9.25
N CYS A 81 2.86 -5.93 -8.05
CA CYS A 81 2.02 -4.75 -7.89
C CYS A 81 2.87 -3.61 -7.36
N PRO A 82 3.22 -2.63 -8.19
CA PRO A 82 4.07 -1.54 -7.74
C PRO A 82 3.29 -0.57 -6.86
N LEU A 83 3.94 -0.09 -5.82
CA LEU A 83 3.38 0.92 -4.92
C LEU A 83 4.35 2.11 -4.93
N PRO A 84 4.15 3.06 -5.84
CA PRO A 84 5.10 4.16 -6.04
C PRO A 84 5.41 4.92 -4.76
N GLY A 85 6.68 5.05 -4.45
CA GLY A 85 7.10 5.74 -3.23
C GLY A 85 7.07 4.87 -1.99
N LEU A 86 6.63 3.63 -2.11
CA LEU A 86 6.53 2.74 -0.96
C LEU A 86 7.24 1.41 -1.21
N GLY A 87 7.14 0.87 -2.42
CA GLY A 87 7.78 -0.40 -2.74
C GLY A 87 6.96 -1.19 -3.70
N GLU A 88 6.92 -2.50 -3.49
CA GLU A 88 6.11 -3.36 -4.36
C GLU A 88 5.64 -4.59 -3.61
N MET A 89 4.56 -5.16 -4.06
CA MET A 89 4.00 -6.40 -3.52
C MET A 89 3.92 -7.45 -4.61
N LYS A 90 4.15 -8.69 -4.22
CA LYS A 90 4.03 -9.82 -5.14
C LYS A 90 3.68 -11.06 -4.34
N GLY A 91 3.39 -12.15 -5.01
CA GLY A 91 3.07 -13.40 -4.35
C GLY A 91 4.29 -14.00 -3.70
N GLY A 92 4.15 -14.40 -2.45
CA GLY A 92 5.18 -15.13 -1.74
C GLY A 92 4.81 -16.61 -1.68
N ALA A 93 5.48 -17.33 -0.80
CA ALA A 93 5.24 -18.75 -0.64
C ALA A 93 3.84 -18.98 -0.04
N ASN A 94 3.18 -20.05 -0.48
CA ASN A 94 1.91 -20.48 0.10
C ASN A 94 0.81 -19.43 0.07
N GLY A 95 0.78 -18.64 -0.99
CA GLY A 95 -0.27 -17.65 -1.13
C GLY A 95 -0.13 -16.42 -0.26
N THR A 96 1.02 -16.25 0.37
CA THR A 96 1.26 -15.05 1.16
C THR A 96 1.63 -13.88 0.27
N ILE A 97 1.67 -12.69 0.85
CA ILE A 97 2.07 -11.48 0.16
C ILE A 97 3.48 -11.12 0.58
N ALA A 98 4.37 -10.98 -0.39
CA ALA A 98 5.73 -10.53 -0.14
C ALA A 98 5.81 -9.05 -0.47
N PHE A 99 6.17 -8.24 0.51
CA PHE A 99 6.31 -6.79 0.34
C PHE A 99 7.78 -6.42 0.43
N THR A 100 8.23 -5.62 -0.53
CA THR A 100 9.58 -5.08 -0.52
C THR A 100 9.48 -3.57 -0.39
N TYR A 101 10.07 -3.01 0.65
CA TYR A 101 10.05 -1.58 0.87
C TYR A 101 11.08 -0.90 -0.02
N ASP A 102 10.64 0.07 -0.79
CA ASP A 102 11.52 0.87 -1.63
C ASP A 102 10.92 2.27 -1.71
N PRO A 103 11.40 3.21 -0.90
CA PRO A 103 10.82 4.54 -0.85
C PRO A 103 11.15 5.42 -2.04
N ARG A 104 11.95 4.95 -2.98
CA ARG A 104 12.25 5.76 -4.13
C ARG A 104 10.99 6.04 -4.91
N PRO A 105 10.82 7.26 -5.39
CA PRO A 105 9.67 7.54 -6.24
C PRO A 105 9.72 6.56 -7.40
N ALA A 106 8.57 6.11 -7.79
CA ALA A 106 8.49 5.31 -8.98
C ALA A 106 8.80 6.21 -10.12
N VAL A 107 9.98 6.54 -10.24
CA VAL A 107 10.39 7.36 -11.29
C VAL A 107 10.13 6.58 -12.45
N PRO A 108 9.30 7.01 -13.18
CA PRO A 108 9.01 6.34 -14.34
C PRO A 108 10.26 6.06 -15.00
N ALA A 109 10.30 4.97 -15.48
CA ALA A 109 11.40 4.63 -16.24
C ALA A 109 11.75 5.68 -17.18
N ALA A 110 10.79 6.38 -17.58
CA ALA A 110 11.03 7.44 -18.47
C ALA A 110 11.98 8.40 -17.95
N ALA A 111 11.88 8.67 -16.74
CA ALA A 111 12.79 9.63 -16.23
C ALA A 111 14.13 9.05 -16.14
N THR A 112 14.19 7.78 -16.10
CA THR A 112 15.45 7.26 -15.97
C THR A 112 16.01 6.98 -17.27
N GLU A 113 15.24 6.93 -18.18
CA GLU A 113 15.82 6.67 -19.27
C GLU A 113 16.24 7.59 -19.83
N PRO A 114 16.42 8.09 -19.69
CA PRO A 114 17.08 8.79 -20.18
C PRO A 114 17.68 8.72 -20.60
N ALA A 115 17.67 8.53 -20.50
CA ALA A 115 18.30 8.53 -20.78
C ALA A 115 18.42 8.65 -21.27
#